data_329fb6502e72fab5d64b8d29b12b44ee
#
_entry.id   329fb6502e72fab5d64b8d29b12b44ee
#
_cell.length_a   1.000
_cell.length_b   1.000
_cell.length_c   1.000
_cell.angle_alpha   90.00
_cell.angle_beta   90.00
_cell.angle_gamma   90.00
#
_symmetry.space_group_name_H-M   'P 1'
#
loop_
_entity.id
_entity.type
_entity.pdbx_description
1 polymer ?
#
loop_
_entity_poly.entity_id
_entity_poly.type
_entity_poly.pdbx_seq_one_letter_code
_entity_poly.pdbx_strand_id
1 'polypeptide(L)'
;MSGAVPQISLGDLSQFRVAIISASWHEQICADLIAGARKALDSAKIKPEPVIYVPGSFELPLAAQLALDSGFDAAVVLGVILRGETPHFDYVCQGVTQGIMQVSLSRSKPIGFGVLTVDTVEQAIARSGITGSKEDCLLYTSDAADE
;
A
#
# COMPACT_ATOMS: atom_id res chain seq x y z
N MET A 1 -3.89 5.28 -16.45
CA MET A 1 -2.88 6.09 -17.15
C MET A 1 -1.91 5.17 -17.85
N SER A 2 -1.74 5.32 -19.12
CA SER A 2 -0.80 4.52 -19.91
C SER A 2 0.47 5.32 -20.15
N GLY A 3 1.61 4.70 -19.97
CA GLY A 3 2.89 5.35 -20.23
C GLY A 3 4.02 4.75 -19.38
N ALA A 4 5.25 5.16 -19.70
CA ALA A 4 6.40 4.78 -18.92
C ALA A 4 6.34 5.45 -17.55
N VAL A 5 6.52 4.66 -16.50
CA VAL A 5 6.52 5.17 -15.14
C VAL A 5 7.76 6.05 -14.91
N PRO A 6 7.61 7.23 -14.34
CA PRO A 6 8.75 8.07 -14.03
C PRO A 6 9.73 7.35 -13.11
N GLN A 7 11.01 7.37 -13.45
CA GLN A 7 12.04 6.90 -12.53
C GLN A 7 12.28 7.96 -11.46
N ILE A 8 12.03 7.59 -10.21
CA ILE A 8 12.26 8.44 -9.07
C ILE A 8 13.54 7.98 -8.37
N SER A 9 14.50 8.89 -8.28
CA SER A 9 15.70 8.66 -7.46
C SER A 9 15.44 9.21 -6.07
N LEU A 10 15.36 8.31 -5.10
CA LEU A 10 15.22 8.69 -3.69
C LEU A 10 16.60 8.97 -3.11
N GLY A 11 16.73 10.11 -2.42
CA GLY A 11 17.93 10.45 -1.67
C GLY A 11 18.00 9.68 -0.35
N ASP A 12 18.86 10.15 0.54
CA ASP A 12 18.97 9.61 1.90
C ASP A 12 17.83 10.14 2.76
N LEU A 13 16.91 9.25 3.12
CA LEU A 13 15.76 9.55 3.97
C LEU A 13 15.83 8.81 5.32
N SER A 14 17.05 8.45 5.75
CA SER A 14 17.28 7.63 6.95
C SER A 14 16.77 8.25 8.26
N GLN A 15 16.53 9.55 8.29
CA GLN A 15 15.98 10.24 9.46
C GLN A 15 14.47 9.97 9.65
N PHE A 16 13.78 9.47 8.63
CA PHE A 16 12.33 9.25 8.70
C PHE A 16 11.99 7.82 9.12
N ARG A 17 10.90 7.69 9.85
CA ARG A 17 10.31 6.41 10.23
C ARG A 17 9.06 6.16 9.39
N VAL A 18 9.01 5.03 8.73
CA VAL A 18 7.89 4.63 7.87
C VAL A 18 7.30 3.32 8.37
N ALA A 19 6.00 3.31 8.63
CA ALA A 19 5.26 2.09 8.99
C ALA A 19 4.80 1.37 7.73
N ILE A 20 4.96 0.04 7.69
CA ILE A 20 4.30 -0.81 6.71
C ILE A 20 3.13 -1.49 7.42
N ILE A 21 1.91 -1.30 6.90
CA ILE A 21 0.69 -1.85 7.47
C ILE A 21 0.03 -2.72 6.40
N SER A 22 -0.19 -3.99 6.72
CA SER A 22 -0.72 -4.95 5.76
C SER A 22 -2.00 -5.61 6.26
N ALA A 23 -2.97 -5.74 5.35
CA ALA A 23 -4.10 -6.62 5.56
C ALA A 23 -3.64 -8.08 5.54
N SER A 24 -4.43 -8.97 6.16
CA SER A 24 -4.09 -10.39 6.31
C SER A 24 -4.75 -11.29 5.25
N TRP A 25 -5.73 -10.79 4.51
CA TRP A 25 -6.33 -11.51 3.40
C TRP A 25 -5.37 -11.58 2.21
N HIS A 26 -5.38 -12.70 1.47
CA HIS A 26 -4.48 -12.95 0.33
C HIS A 26 -3.01 -12.84 0.75
N GLU A 27 -2.64 -13.68 1.70
CA GLU A 27 -1.34 -13.61 2.39
C GLU A 27 -0.15 -13.56 1.43
N GLN A 28 -0.13 -14.41 0.39
CA GLN A 28 0.99 -14.43 -0.55
C GLN A 28 1.11 -13.14 -1.35
N ILE A 29 0.00 -12.60 -1.82
CA ILE A 29 -0.01 -11.34 -2.57
C ILE A 29 0.45 -10.19 -1.66
N CYS A 30 -0.04 -10.15 -0.42
CA CYS A 30 0.40 -9.15 0.54
C CYS A 30 1.88 -9.30 0.90
N ALA A 31 2.39 -10.52 0.99
CA ALA A 31 3.83 -10.75 1.22
C ALA A 31 4.68 -10.18 0.09
N ASP A 32 4.25 -10.32 -1.15
CA ASP A 32 4.93 -9.74 -2.31
C ASP A 32 4.88 -8.21 -2.28
N LEU A 33 3.75 -7.64 -1.92
CA LEU A 33 3.61 -6.19 -1.74
C LEU A 33 4.53 -5.67 -0.62
N ILE A 34 4.62 -6.39 0.49
CA ILE A 34 5.53 -6.05 1.59
C ILE A 34 6.98 -6.07 1.10
N ALA A 35 7.36 -7.08 0.34
CA ALA A 35 8.72 -7.18 -0.20
C ALA A 35 9.05 -5.99 -1.11
N GLY A 36 8.11 -5.57 -1.96
CA GLY A 36 8.26 -4.38 -2.79
C GLY A 36 8.41 -3.09 -1.97
N ALA A 37 7.57 -2.93 -0.94
CA ALA A 37 7.66 -1.78 -0.04
C ALA A 37 9.01 -1.72 0.67
N ARG A 38 9.48 -2.85 1.20
CA ARG A 38 10.79 -2.92 1.86
C ARG A 38 11.93 -2.57 0.91
N LYS A 39 11.87 -3.07 -0.31
CA LYS A 39 12.88 -2.74 -1.33
C LYS A 39 12.94 -1.24 -1.60
N ALA A 40 11.79 -0.58 -1.72
CA ALA A 40 11.72 0.86 -1.92
C ALA A 40 12.27 1.63 -0.73
N LEU A 41 11.91 1.23 0.50
CA LEU A 41 12.39 1.88 1.72
C LEU A 41 13.90 1.67 1.92
N ASP A 42 14.41 0.47 1.61
CA ASP A 42 15.85 0.19 1.67
C ASP A 42 16.64 1.08 0.71
N SER A 43 16.11 1.31 -0.49
CA SER A 43 16.76 2.20 -1.46
C SER A 43 16.85 3.64 -0.99
N ALA A 44 15.96 4.05 -0.09
CA ALA A 44 15.96 5.37 0.56
C ALA A 44 16.70 5.37 1.90
N LYS A 45 17.31 4.25 2.28
CA LYS A 45 18.05 4.04 3.54
C LYS A 45 17.18 4.17 4.79
N ILE A 46 15.89 3.95 4.66
CA ILE A 46 14.96 3.96 5.79
C ILE A 46 15.10 2.64 6.55
N LYS A 47 15.28 2.73 7.86
CA LYS A 47 15.44 1.56 8.72
C LYS A 47 14.18 0.70 8.70
N PRO A 48 14.30 -0.62 8.46
CA PRO A 48 13.15 -1.51 8.53
C PRO A 48 12.58 -1.59 9.94
N GLU A 49 11.25 -1.60 10.03
CA GLU A 49 10.51 -1.81 11.27
C GLU A 49 9.54 -2.97 11.09
N PRO A 50 9.07 -3.60 12.18
CA PRO A 50 8.12 -4.71 12.07
C PRO A 50 6.86 -4.30 11.32
N VAL A 51 6.35 -5.19 10.46
CA VAL A 51 5.08 -4.97 9.75
C VAL A 51 3.93 -5.00 10.75
N ILE A 52 3.02 -4.07 10.62
CA ILE A 52 1.78 -4.03 11.39
C ILE A 52 0.70 -4.75 10.58
N TYR A 53 0.13 -5.82 11.13
CA TYR A 53 -0.92 -6.58 10.47
C TYR A 53 -2.29 -6.23 11.01
N VAL A 54 -3.25 -6.09 10.10
CA VAL A 54 -4.67 -5.89 10.41
C VAL A 54 -5.49 -6.98 9.73
N PRO A 55 -6.72 -7.27 10.20
CA PRO A 55 -7.52 -8.36 9.62
C PRO A 55 -7.81 -8.18 8.13
N GLY A 56 -8.30 -7.01 7.74
CA GLY A 56 -8.67 -6.72 6.36
C GLY A 56 -8.34 -5.30 5.96
N SER A 57 -8.59 -4.98 4.69
CA SER A 57 -8.29 -3.65 4.16
C SER A 57 -9.13 -2.55 4.84
N PHE A 58 -10.33 -2.88 5.32
CA PHE A 58 -11.21 -1.91 5.96
C PHE A 58 -10.63 -1.32 7.25
N GLU A 59 -9.73 -2.03 7.92
CA GLU A 59 -9.04 -1.59 9.14
C GLU A 59 -7.78 -0.76 8.88
N LEU A 60 -7.32 -0.68 7.63
CA LEU A 60 -6.10 0.06 7.28
C LEU A 60 -6.14 1.54 7.65
N PRO A 61 -7.24 2.29 7.43
CA PRO A 61 -7.28 3.70 7.82
C PRO A 61 -7.05 3.93 9.30
N LEU A 62 -7.70 3.15 10.16
CA LEU A 62 -7.51 3.29 11.60
C LEU A 62 -6.08 2.94 12.02
N ALA A 63 -5.53 1.85 11.48
CA ALA A 63 -4.15 1.46 11.79
C ALA A 63 -3.14 2.52 11.32
N ALA A 64 -3.35 3.11 10.14
CA ALA A 64 -2.52 4.20 9.65
C ALA A 64 -2.58 5.42 10.59
N GLN A 65 -3.78 5.80 11.01
CA GLN A 65 -3.95 6.90 11.95
C GLN A 65 -3.19 6.67 13.25
N LEU A 66 -3.34 5.49 13.83
CA LEU A 66 -2.66 5.13 15.08
C LEU A 66 -1.14 5.11 14.92
N ALA A 67 -0.63 4.60 13.80
CA ALA A 67 0.80 4.60 13.52
C ALA A 67 1.35 6.03 13.40
N LEU A 68 0.69 6.88 12.62
CA LEU A 68 1.12 8.27 12.46
C LEU A 68 1.04 9.05 13.78
N ASP A 69 0.02 8.80 14.59
CA ASP A 69 -0.13 9.44 15.89
C ASP A 69 0.91 8.93 16.92
N SER A 70 1.48 7.75 16.70
CA SER A 70 2.50 7.15 17.58
C SER A 70 3.94 7.54 17.25
N GLY A 71 4.16 8.37 16.24
CA GLY A 71 5.47 8.91 15.92
C GLY A 71 6.06 8.50 14.58
N PHE A 72 5.37 7.70 13.79
CA PHE A 72 5.80 7.46 12.42
C PHE A 72 5.60 8.72 11.56
N ASP A 73 6.54 8.97 10.66
CA ASP A 73 6.50 10.12 9.76
C ASP A 73 5.67 9.89 8.53
N ALA A 74 5.52 8.62 8.15
CA ALA A 74 4.77 8.18 6.99
C ALA A 74 4.29 6.74 7.21
N ALA A 75 3.38 6.30 6.37
CA ALA A 75 2.92 4.91 6.37
C ALA A 75 2.74 4.41 4.93
N VAL A 76 2.87 3.10 4.75
CA VAL A 76 2.50 2.39 3.52
C VAL A 76 1.43 1.38 3.90
N VAL A 77 0.27 1.47 3.29
CA VAL A 77 -0.84 0.55 3.53
C VAL A 77 -0.98 -0.42 2.36
N LEU A 78 -1.08 -1.70 2.68
CA LEU A 78 -1.06 -2.79 1.71
C LEU A 78 -2.26 -3.70 1.94
N GLY A 79 -2.93 -4.07 0.86
CA GLY A 79 -4.04 -4.98 0.93
C GLY A 79 -4.56 -5.34 -0.46
N VAL A 80 -5.51 -6.27 -0.48
CA VAL A 80 -6.19 -6.69 -1.72
C VAL A 80 -7.68 -6.69 -1.45
N ILE A 81 -8.43 -5.97 -2.25
CA ILE A 81 -9.88 -5.99 -2.25
C ILE A 81 -10.32 -6.63 -3.56
N LEU A 82 -10.90 -7.82 -3.45
CA LEU A 82 -11.32 -8.61 -4.59
C LEU A 82 -12.84 -8.51 -4.78
N ARG A 83 -13.26 -8.23 -6.00
CA ARG A 83 -14.69 -8.14 -6.31
C ARG A 83 -15.40 -9.47 -6.04
N GLY A 84 -16.46 -9.41 -5.23
CA GLY A 84 -17.37 -10.51 -4.98
C GLY A 84 -18.68 -10.35 -5.74
N GLU A 85 -19.68 -11.11 -5.33
CA GLU A 85 -20.99 -11.14 -5.99
C GLU A 85 -21.93 -10.00 -5.58
N THR A 86 -21.58 -9.27 -4.53
CA THR A 86 -22.43 -8.22 -3.97
C THR A 86 -21.76 -6.84 -4.06
N PRO A 87 -22.53 -5.75 -3.87
CA PRO A 87 -21.96 -4.40 -3.85
C PRO A 87 -20.95 -4.12 -2.72
N HIS A 88 -20.73 -5.06 -1.81
CA HIS A 88 -19.81 -4.93 -0.70
C HIS A 88 -18.42 -4.44 -1.15
N PHE A 89 -17.94 -4.94 -2.29
CA PHE A 89 -16.68 -4.51 -2.88
C PHE A 89 -16.60 -2.99 -3.04
N ASP A 90 -17.66 -2.38 -3.59
CA ASP A 90 -17.66 -0.94 -3.86
C ASP A 90 -17.60 -0.12 -2.56
N TYR A 91 -18.32 -0.56 -1.54
CA TYR A 91 -18.33 0.12 -0.23
C TYR A 91 -16.99 -0.01 0.48
N VAL A 92 -16.36 -1.17 0.43
CA VAL A 92 -15.04 -1.38 1.03
C VAL A 92 -13.99 -0.54 0.31
N CYS A 93 -13.98 -0.54 -1.01
CA CYS A 93 -13.04 0.27 -1.80
C CYS A 93 -13.17 1.76 -1.47
N GLN A 94 -14.40 2.28 -1.44
CA GLN A 94 -14.67 3.68 -1.13
C GLN A 94 -14.26 4.02 0.30
N GLY A 95 -14.65 3.19 1.27
CA GLY A 95 -14.35 3.42 2.67
C GLY A 95 -12.85 3.46 2.94
N VAL A 96 -12.11 2.52 2.38
CA VAL A 96 -10.65 2.45 2.54
C VAL A 96 -9.99 3.66 1.87
N THR A 97 -10.35 3.96 0.64
CA THR A 97 -9.74 5.07 -0.12
C THR A 97 -9.98 6.41 0.56
N GLN A 98 -11.23 6.68 0.93
CA GLN A 98 -11.60 7.93 1.61
C GLN A 98 -10.98 8.02 3.00
N GLY A 99 -10.97 6.91 3.74
CA GLY A 99 -10.39 6.87 5.07
C GLY A 99 -8.89 7.15 5.06
N ILE A 100 -8.15 6.53 4.15
CA ILE A 100 -6.70 6.76 4.01
C ILE A 100 -6.41 8.21 3.62
N MET A 101 -7.14 8.75 2.66
CA MET A 101 -6.98 10.14 2.24
C MET A 101 -7.25 11.11 3.40
N GLN A 102 -8.32 10.86 4.15
CA GLN A 102 -8.67 11.67 5.31
C GLN A 102 -7.59 11.66 6.38
N VAL A 103 -7.03 10.49 6.69
CA VAL A 103 -5.94 10.35 7.67
C VAL A 103 -4.71 11.12 7.21
N SER A 104 -4.29 10.92 5.97
CA SER A 104 -3.13 11.61 5.41
C SER A 104 -3.26 13.13 5.49
N LEU A 105 -4.40 13.66 5.07
CA LEU A 105 -4.66 15.10 5.07
C LEU A 105 -4.75 15.66 6.49
N SER A 106 -5.44 14.97 7.40
CA SER A 106 -5.63 15.47 8.76
C SER A 106 -4.34 15.46 9.59
N ARG A 107 -3.40 14.56 9.31
CA ARG A 107 -2.11 14.47 10.00
C ARG A 107 -1.00 15.19 9.24
N SER A 108 -1.24 15.63 8.01
CA SER A 108 -0.22 16.21 7.13
C SER A 108 1.01 15.30 7.00
N LYS A 109 0.74 14.00 6.87
CA LYS A 109 1.77 12.97 6.73
C LYS A 109 1.43 12.06 5.54
N PRO A 110 2.41 11.71 4.70
CA PRO A 110 2.15 10.89 3.52
C PRO A 110 1.80 9.46 3.87
N ILE A 111 0.86 8.90 3.10
CA ILE A 111 0.53 7.49 3.16
C ILE A 111 0.61 6.94 1.74
N GLY A 112 1.50 5.97 1.52
CA GLY A 112 1.55 5.22 0.28
C GLY A 112 0.37 4.26 0.19
N PHE A 113 -0.40 4.33 -0.89
CA PHE A 113 -1.62 3.54 -1.08
C PHE A 113 -1.31 2.32 -1.96
N GLY A 114 -0.97 1.21 -1.33
CA GLY A 114 -0.71 -0.07 -1.99
C GLY A 114 -1.87 -1.05 -1.82
N VAL A 115 -3.10 -0.58 -1.90
CA VAL A 115 -4.30 -1.42 -1.81
C VAL A 115 -4.80 -1.72 -3.22
N LEU A 116 -4.72 -2.99 -3.61
CA LEU A 116 -5.18 -3.44 -4.91
C LEU A 116 -6.70 -3.63 -4.88
N THR A 117 -7.39 -2.98 -5.81
CA THR A 117 -8.83 -3.12 -6.01
C THR A 117 -9.05 -3.79 -7.35
N VAL A 118 -9.33 -5.08 -7.34
CA VAL A 118 -9.27 -5.92 -8.54
C VAL A 118 -10.53 -6.78 -8.68
N ASP A 119 -10.81 -7.16 -9.92
CA ASP A 119 -11.92 -8.06 -10.21
C ASP A 119 -11.52 -9.53 -10.08
N THR A 120 -10.25 -9.85 -10.32
CA THR A 120 -9.73 -11.22 -10.29
C THR A 120 -8.42 -11.33 -9.52
N VAL A 121 -8.12 -12.54 -9.02
CA VAL A 121 -6.85 -12.83 -8.36
C VAL A 121 -5.68 -12.62 -9.31
N GLU A 122 -5.83 -12.99 -10.58
CA GLU A 122 -4.80 -12.82 -11.61
C GLU A 122 -4.42 -11.36 -11.80
N GLN A 123 -5.40 -10.46 -11.72
CA GLN A 123 -5.13 -9.01 -11.77
C GLN A 123 -4.30 -8.56 -10.57
N ALA A 124 -4.57 -9.09 -9.39
CA ALA A 124 -3.80 -8.78 -8.20
C ALA A 124 -2.35 -9.29 -8.31
N ILE A 125 -2.17 -10.53 -8.75
CA ILE A 125 -0.84 -11.13 -8.96
C ILE A 125 -0.03 -10.29 -9.96
N ALA A 126 -0.66 -9.87 -11.05
CA ALA A 126 0.02 -9.07 -12.08
C ALA A 126 0.53 -7.71 -11.55
N ARG A 127 0.00 -7.24 -10.41
CA ARG A 127 0.33 -5.93 -9.81
C ARG A 127 1.08 -6.04 -8.49
N SER A 128 1.38 -7.26 -8.04
CA SER A 128 1.96 -7.48 -6.71
C SER A 128 3.49 -7.31 -6.65
N GLY A 129 4.15 -7.12 -7.78
CA GLY A 129 5.60 -7.03 -7.82
C GLY A 129 6.33 -8.38 -7.90
N ILE A 130 5.61 -9.48 -8.17
CA ILE A 130 6.23 -10.79 -8.40
C ILE A 130 7.04 -10.74 -9.70
N THR A 131 8.17 -11.45 -9.75
CA THR A 131 9.00 -11.61 -10.94
C THR A 131 8.13 -12.00 -12.15
N GLY A 132 8.15 -11.17 -13.19
CA GLY A 132 7.30 -11.36 -14.37
C GLY A 132 5.96 -10.61 -14.32
N SER A 133 5.63 -9.95 -13.22
CA SER A 133 4.49 -9.04 -13.15
C SER A 133 4.77 -7.78 -13.97
N LYS A 134 3.71 -7.11 -14.40
CA LYS A 134 3.84 -5.91 -15.23
C LYS A 134 4.47 -4.74 -14.47
N GLU A 135 4.28 -4.70 -13.16
CA GLU A 135 4.62 -3.53 -12.37
C GLU A 135 4.92 -3.90 -10.91
N ASP A 136 5.86 -3.20 -10.34
CA ASP A 136 6.08 -3.14 -8.91
C ASP A 136 5.27 -1.96 -8.36
N CYS A 137 4.01 -2.19 -8.00
CA CYS A 137 3.07 -1.11 -7.71
C CYS A 137 3.44 -0.26 -6.49
N LEU A 138 4.42 -0.70 -5.71
CA LEU A 138 4.86 0.05 -4.52
C LEU A 138 5.92 1.10 -4.82
N LEU A 139 6.59 1.00 -5.96
CA LEU A 139 7.50 2.04 -6.42
C LEU A 139 6.76 3.24 -7.00
N TYR A 140 5.50 3.05 -7.31
CA TYR A 140 4.76 4.00 -8.14
C TYR A 140 3.36 4.18 -7.60
N THR A 141 3.13 4.83 -6.59
CA THR A 141 1.85 5.27 -6.05
C THR A 141 0.57 4.54 -6.54
N SER A 142 -0.57 4.95 -6.10
CA SER A 142 -1.87 4.36 -6.44
C SER A 142 -2.18 4.27 -7.94
N ASP A 143 -1.55 5.08 -8.76
CA ASP A 143 -1.85 5.13 -10.20
C ASP A 143 -1.39 3.88 -10.94
N ALA A 144 -0.33 3.23 -10.48
CA ALA A 144 0.18 2.01 -11.09
C ALA A 144 -0.78 0.83 -10.94
N ALA A 145 -1.62 0.85 -9.93
CA ALA A 145 -2.58 -0.22 -9.66
C ALA A 145 -3.76 -0.24 -10.64
N ASP A 146 -4.02 0.87 -11.35
CA ASP A 146 -5.17 1.00 -12.24
C ASP A 146 -4.90 0.48 -13.66
N GLU A 147 -3.69 0.05 -13.93
CA GLU A 147 -3.29 -0.50 -15.24
C GLU A 147 -3.14 -2.01 -15.21
#